data_b2ecc4c8fd87f07b89e82b226b795fca
#
_entry.id   b2ecc4c8fd87f07b89e82b226b795fca
#
_cell.length_a   1.000
_cell.length_b   1.000
_cell.length_c   1.000
_cell.angle_alpha   90.00
_cell.angle_beta   90.00
_cell.angle_gamma   90.00
#
_symmetry.space_group_name_H-M   'P 1'
#
loop_
_entity.id
_entity.type
_entity.pdbx_description
1 polymer ?
#
loop_
_entity_poly.entity_id
_entity_poly.type
_entity_poly.pdbx_seq_one_letter_code
_entity_poly.pdbx_strand_id
1 'polypeptide(L)'
;MLGVREQETYGDQTLQAINDRLMELAKAEGVTLEARHSNGEGELVSWIQEARGQFDAIVINPAAYTHTSVALRDAILSVTLPTVEVHLSNIHQREEFRQRSYLAGVAIGQISGFGAFSYELGVRAVIDHVRKASDKQPE
;
A
#
# COMPACT_ATOMS: atom_id res chain seq x y z
N MET A 1 10.36 5.76 -1.77
CA MET A 1 9.94 7.02 -1.92
C MET A 1 8.83 7.11 -2.79
N LEU A 2 7.90 7.80 -2.51
CA LEU A 2 6.84 7.89 -3.24
C LEU A 2 7.07 8.75 -4.30
N GLY A 3 7.54 8.82 -4.94
CA GLY A 3 7.79 9.56 -5.74
C GLY A 3 8.02 10.13 -6.68
N VAL A 4 8.05 10.22 -7.44
CA VAL A 4 8.15 10.81 -8.09
C VAL A 4 8.16 11.23 -9.27
N ARG A 5 7.43 11.50 -9.84
CA ARG A 5 7.19 12.36 -10.77
C ARG A 5 7.07 13.54 -10.18
N GLU A 6 8.04 14.11 -9.89
CA GLU A 6 8.05 15.29 -9.34
C GLU A 6 6.89 16.02 -9.47
N GLN A 7 6.46 16.73 -8.83
CA GLN A 7 5.40 17.66 -8.80
C GLN A 7 4.06 17.07 -9.10
N GLU A 8 3.89 15.77 -9.21
CA GLU A 8 2.57 15.21 -9.26
C GLU A 8 1.86 15.49 -7.97
N THR A 9 0.61 15.87 -8.06
CA THR A 9 -0.20 16.13 -6.88
C THR A 9 -1.35 15.14 -6.82
N TYR A 10 -1.82 14.91 -5.62
CA TYR A 10 -3.00 14.09 -5.39
C TYR A 10 -3.96 15.01 -4.64
N GLY A 11 -4.90 15.60 -5.36
CA GLY A 11 -5.71 16.66 -4.84
C GLY A 11 -4.83 17.87 -4.61
N ASP A 12 -4.80 18.40 -3.39
CA ASP A 12 -3.99 19.55 -3.07
C ASP A 12 -2.65 19.20 -2.46
N GLN A 13 -2.26 17.93 -2.47
CA GLN A 13 -1.04 17.50 -1.79
C GLN A 13 -0.03 16.93 -2.75
N THR A 14 1.26 17.19 -2.50
CA THR A 14 2.36 16.59 -3.24
C THR A 14 2.69 15.23 -2.60
N LEU A 15 3.43 14.41 -3.34
CA LEU A 15 3.91 13.15 -2.79
C LEU A 15 4.81 13.37 -1.59
N GLN A 16 5.60 14.45 -1.62
CA GLN A 16 6.48 14.77 -0.50
C GLN A 16 5.66 15.07 0.76
N ALA A 17 4.60 15.86 0.63
CA ALA A 17 3.75 16.18 1.77
C ALA A 17 3.05 14.94 2.32
N ILE A 18 2.62 14.04 1.42
CA ILE A 18 2.00 12.77 1.82
C ILE A 18 3.00 11.92 2.59
N ASN A 19 4.23 11.80 2.08
CA ASN A 19 5.27 11.04 2.76
C ASN A 19 5.60 11.61 4.13
N ASP A 20 5.71 12.93 4.23
CA ASP A 20 6.02 13.58 5.50
C ASP A 20 4.94 13.29 6.53
N ARG A 21 3.67 13.31 6.11
CA ARG A 21 2.56 13.01 7.00
C ARG A 21 2.60 11.55 7.47
N LEU A 22 2.90 10.63 6.56
CA LEU A 22 2.99 9.20 6.92
C LEU A 22 4.16 8.93 7.86
N MET A 23 5.29 9.62 7.67
CA MET A 23 6.43 9.48 8.56
C MET A 23 6.12 9.99 9.96
N GLU A 24 5.36 11.09 10.06
CA GLU A 24 4.91 11.60 11.36
C GLU A 24 4.00 10.58 12.06
N LEU A 25 3.08 9.99 11.31
CA LEU A 25 2.18 8.96 11.83
C LEU A 25 2.97 7.77 12.34
N ALA A 26 3.93 7.29 11.55
CA ALA A 26 4.75 6.15 11.93
C ALA A 26 5.51 6.44 13.22
N LYS A 27 6.10 7.62 13.32
CA LYS A 27 6.84 8.03 14.50
C LYS A 27 5.94 8.06 15.74
N ALA A 28 4.74 8.62 15.59
CA ALA A 28 3.80 8.70 16.69
C ALA A 28 3.34 7.32 17.16
N GLU A 29 3.27 6.37 16.23
CA GLU A 29 2.85 5.00 16.54
C GLU A 29 4.02 4.09 16.91
N GLY A 30 5.25 4.58 16.90
CA GLY A 30 6.40 3.78 17.29
C GLY A 30 6.79 2.72 16.27
N VAL A 31 6.48 2.94 15.00
CA VAL A 31 6.83 2.00 13.93
C VAL A 31 7.79 2.65 12.95
N THR A 32 8.53 1.83 12.21
CA THR A 32 9.40 2.31 11.15
C THR A 32 8.67 2.20 9.83
N LEU A 33 8.70 3.25 9.03
CA LEU A 33 8.04 3.26 7.74
C LEU A 33 9.05 3.65 6.67
N GLU A 34 9.08 2.89 5.59
CA GLU A 34 9.90 3.19 4.43
C GLU A 34 8.97 3.32 3.23
N ALA A 35 9.04 4.45 2.53
CA ALA A 35 8.20 4.72 1.38
C ALA A 35 9.01 4.69 0.10
N ARG A 36 8.49 4.04 -0.91
CA ARG A 36 9.12 3.91 -2.21
C ARG A 36 8.11 4.13 -3.32
N HIS A 37 8.56 4.58 -4.46
CA HIS A 37 7.69 4.81 -5.60
C HIS A 37 8.36 4.35 -6.88
N SER A 38 7.59 3.69 -7.73
CA SER A 38 8.02 3.31 -9.06
C SER A 38 6.81 3.19 -9.98
N ASN A 39 7.01 3.49 -11.25
CA ASN A 39 6.01 3.25 -12.27
C ASN A 39 6.23 1.89 -12.95
N GLY A 40 7.27 1.19 -12.60
CA GLY A 40 7.61 -0.09 -13.23
C GLY A 40 7.09 -1.28 -12.47
N GLU A 41 6.35 -2.14 -13.15
CA GLU A 41 5.82 -3.36 -12.54
C GLU A 41 6.92 -4.25 -11.96
N GLY A 42 8.02 -4.42 -12.71
CA GLY A 42 9.12 -5.27 -12.27
C GLY A 42 9.79 -4.75 -11.01
N GLU A 43 9.96 -3.44 -10.90
CA GLU A 43 10.57 -2.85 -9.71
C GLU A 43 9.66 -3.01 -8.49
N LEU A 44 8.35 -2.83 -8.67
CA LEU A 44 7.39 -3.03 -7.60
C LEU A 44 7.41 -4.49 -7.12
N VAL A 45 7.45 -5.43 -8.04
CA VAL A 45 7.54 -6.86 -7.71
C VAL A 45 8.82 -7.12 -6.91
N SER A 46 9.96 -6.58 -7.35
CA SER A 46 11.22 -6.76 -6.65
C SER A 46 11.18 -6.22 -5.23
N TRP A 47 10.60 -5.05 -5.05
CA TRP A 47 10.48 -4.45 -3.72
C TRP A 47 9.60 -5.28 -2.78
N ILE A 48 8.51 -5.82 -3.31
CA ILE A 48 7.65 -6.70 -2.52
C ILE A 48 8.44 -7.94 -2.08
N GLN A 49 9.16 -8.55 -2.99
CA GLN A 49 9.97 -9.73 -2.69
C GLN A 49 11.05 -9.44 -1.66
N GLU A 50 11.68 -8.27 -1.76
CA GLU A 50 12.72 -7.85 -0.83
C GLU A 50 12.19 -7.51 0.56
N ALA A 51 10.89 -7.25 0.69
CA ALA A 51 10.31 -6.93 1.99
C ALA A 51 10.31 -8.13 2.95
N ARG A 52 10.39 -9.34 2.40
CA ARG A 52 10.40 -10.53 3.24
C ARG A 52 11.62 -10.52 4.17
N GLY A 53 11.37 -10.70 5.44
CA GLY A 53 12.43 -10.70 6.44
C GLY A 53 12.92 -9.32 6.86
N GLN A 54 12.43 -8.26 6.24
CA GLN A 54 12.83 -6.89 6.57
C GLN A 54 11.69 -6.05 7.11
N PHE A 55 10.47 -6.38 6.74
CA PHE A 55 9.28 -5.62 7.14
C PHE A 55 8.18 -6.56 7.61
N ASP A 56 7.25 -6.02 8.37
CA ASP A 56 6.15 -6.81 8.93
C ASP A 56 4.86 -6.67 8.13
N ALA A 57 4.77 -5.68 7.27
CA ALA A 57 3.56 -5.44 6.49
C ALA A 57 3.84 -4.52 5.30
N ILE A 58 2.92 -4.48 4.37
CA ILE A 58 3.02 -3.67 3.16
C ILE A 58 1.73 -2.88 2.96
N VAL A 59 1.86 -1.60 2.60
CA VAL A 59 0.75 -0.80 2.08
C VAL A 59 1.14 -0.48 0.65
N ILE A 60 0.29 -0.84 -0.30
CA ILE A 60 0.62 -0.64 -1.71
C ILE A 60 -0.48 0.11 -2.43
N ASN A 61 -0.07 1.13 -3.20
CA ASN A 61 -0.94 1.73 -4.20
C ASN A 61 -0.44 1.24 -5.55
N PRO A 62 -1.07 0.22 -6.11
CA PRO A 62 -0.62 -0.34 -7.39
C PRO A 62 -1.11 0.46 -8.58
N ALA A 63 -1.90 1.51 -8.36
CA ALA A 63 -2.49 2.32 -9.41
C ALA A 63 -3.20 1.42 -10.43
N ALA A 64 -2.97 1.62 -11.71
CA ALA A 64 -3.66 0.85 -12.75
C ALA A 64 -3.24 -0.62 -12.78
N TYR A 65 -2.11 -0.99 -12.18
CA TYR A 65 -1.69 -2.40 -12.16
C TYR A 65 -2.65 -3.30 -11.39
N THR A 66 -3.47 -2.73 -10.50
CA THR A 66 -4.46 -3.53 -9.79
C THR A 66 -5.43 -4.22 -10.75
N HIS A 67 -5.62 -3.65 -11.96
CA HIS A 67 -6.55 -4.17 -12.95
C HIS A 67 -5.91 -5.17 -13.90
N THR A 68 -4.59 -5.29 -13.91
CA THR A 68 -3.88 -6.05 -14.92
C THR A 68 -2.77 -6.96 -14.40
N SER A 69 -2.21 -6.70 -13.21
CA SER A 69 -0.97 -7.38 -12.83
C SER A 69 -1.17 -8.64 -12.03
N VAL A 70 -0.99 -9.77 -12.68
CA VAL A 70 -0.90 -11.08 -12.01
C VAL A 70 0.45 -11.17 -11.29
N ALA A 71 1.50 -10.52 -11.84
CA ALA A 71 2.83 -10.56 -11.23
C ALA A 71 2.84 -9.93 -9.84
N LEU A 72 2.17 -8.78 -9.66
CA LEU A 72 2.05 -8.16 -8.35
C LEU A 72 1.26 -9.04 -7.39
N ARG A 73 0.15 -9.61 -7.86
CA ARG A 73 -0.66 -10.52 -7.06
C ARG A 73 0.18 -11.69 -6.56
N ASP A 74 0.96 -12.31 -7.45
CA ASP A 74 1.77 -13.47 -7.09
C ASP A 74 2.89 -13.09 -6.13
N ALA A 75 3.49 -11.91 -6.28
CA ALA A 75 4.53 -11.44 -5.38
C ALA A 75 3.97 -11.25 -3.96
N ILE A 76 2.81 -10.61 -3.84
CA ILE A 76 2.17 -10.40 -2.54
C ILE A 76 1.85 -11.75 -1.89
N LEU A 77 1.30 -12.67 -2.66
CA LEU A 77 0.96 -13.98 -2.15
C LEU A 77 2.19 -14.74 -1.67
N SER A 78 3.31 -14.63 -2.40
CA SER A 78 4.51 -15.39 -2.08
C SER A 78 5.25 -14.90 -0.85
N VAL A 79 5.21 -13.60 -0.54
CA VAL A 79 5.94 -13.08 0.61
C VAL A 79 5.20 -13.30 1.92
N THR A 80 3.91 -13.58 1.87
CA THR A 80 3.07 -13.86 3.05
C THR A 80 3.05 -12.75 4.09
N LEU A 81 3.32 -11.52 3.69
CA LEU A 81 3.20 -10.37 4.58
C LEU A 81 1.79 -9.77 4.46
N PRO A 82 1.20 -9.32 5.58
CA PRO A 82 -0.07 -8.62 5.51
C PRO A 82 0.05 -7.42 4.60
N THR A 83 -0.84 -7.30 3.64
CA THR A 83 -0.78 -6.24 2.64
C THR A 83 -2.14 -5.56 2.53
N VAL A 84 -2.15 -4.23 2.60
CA VAL A 84 -3.35 -3.43 2.36
C VAL A 84 -3.18 -2.70 1.04
N GLU A 85 -4.18 -2.83 0.19
CA GLU A 85 -4.21 -2.16 -1.10
C GLU A 85 -4.92 -0.82 -0.94
N VAL A 86 -4.32 0.27 -1.43
CA VAL A 86 -4.96 1.59 -1.37
C VAL A 86 -5.08 2.19 -2.75
N HIS A 87 -6.14 2.94 -2.96
CA HIS A 87 -6.36 3.73 -4.16
C HIS A 87 -6.88 5.09 -3.73
N LEU A 88 -6.40 6.14 -4.36
CA LEU A 88 -6.78 7.50 -3.99
C LEU A 88 -8.18 7.84 -4.44
N SER A 89 -8.60 7.30 -5.58
CA SER A 89 -9.96 7.50 -6.08
C SER A 89 -10.78 6.23 -5.89
N ASN A 90 -12.10 6.38 -5.93
CA ASN A 90 -12.98 5.23 -5.77
C ASN A 90 -13.03 4.43 -7.07
N ILE A 91 -12.33 3.30 -7.10
CA ILE A 91 -12.24 2.46 -8.30
C ILE A 91 -13.58 1.84 -8.69
N HIS A 92 -14.51 1.77 -7.76
CA HIS A 92 -15.83 1.19 -8.02
C HIS A 92 -16.77 2.16 -8.76
N GLN A 93 -16.35 3.42 -8.95
CA GLN A 93 -17.09 4.39 -9.73
C GLN A 93 -16.56 4.53 -11.15
N ARG A 94 -15.60 3.69 -11.53
CA ARG A 94 -14.98 3.75 -12.86
C ARG A 94 -15.62 2.71 -13.79
N GLU A 95 -15.11 2.62 -15.02
CA GLU A 95 -15.54 1.64 -15.99
C GLU A 95 -15.40 0.23 -15.42
N GLU A 96 -16.18 -0.68 -15.91
CA GLU A 96 -16.26 -2.05 -15.37
C GLU A 96 -14.88 -2.71 -15.22
N PHE A 97 -14.01 -2.60 -16.22
CA PHE A 97 -12.70 -3.23 -16.15
C PHE A 97 -11.82 -2.64 -15.05
N ARG A 98 -12.09 -1.38 -14.64
CA ARG A 98 -11.34 -0.71 -13.58
C ARG A 98 -11.94 -0.94 -12.20
N GLN A 99 -13.04 -1.65 -12.12
CA GLN A 99 -13.62 -2.03 -10.84
C GLN A 99 -13.02 -3.32 -10.32
N ARG A 100 -12.39 -4.12 -11.19
CA ARG A 100 -11.80 -5.38 -10.80
C ARG A 100 -10.39 -5.18 -10.29
N SER A 101 -10.03 -5.82 -9.20
CA SER A 101 -8.67 -5.80 -8.68
C SER A 101 -8.14 -7.22 -8.55
N TYR A 102 -6.97 -7.48 -9.14
CA TYR A 102 -6.29 -8.76 -8.97
C TYR A 102 -5.66 -8.87 -7.59
N LEU A 103 -5.44 -7.74 -6.90
CA LEU A 103 -4.81 -7.73 -5.60
C LEU A 103 -5.79 -7.86 -4.44
N ALA A 104 -7.04 -7.44 -4.64
CA ALA A 104 -8.03 -7.43 -3.56
C ALA A 104 -8.18 -8.81 -2.90
N GLY A 105 -8.10 -9.88 -3.67
CA GLY A 105 -8.27 -11.23 -3.15
C GLY A 105 -7.10 -11.76 -2.34
N VAL A 106 -5.92 -11.13 -2.42
CA VAL A 106 -4.74 -11.57 -1.67
C VAL A 106 -4.32 -10.54 -0.62
N ALA A 107 -4.89 -9.34 -0.64
CA ALA A 107 -4.66 -8.33 0.38
C ALA A 107 -5.56 -8.62 1.58
N ILE A 108 -5.15 -8.16 2.75
CA ILE A 108 -6.00 -8.30 3.95
C ILE A 108 -7.15 -7.31 3.92
N GLY A 109 -7.06 -6.25 3.14
CA GLY A 109 -8.11 -5.26 2.99
C GLY A 109 -7.78 -4.29 1.88
N GLN A 110 -8.78 -3.49 1.50
CA GLN A 110 -8.66 -2.53 0.43
C GLN A 110 -9.30 -1.22 0.89
N ILE A 111 -8.64 -0.11 0.60
CA ILE A 111 -9.15 1.23 0.90
C ILE A 111 -9.11 2.02 -0.39
N SER A 112 -10.22 2.66 -0.74
CA SER A 112 -10.25 3.48 -1.94
C SER A 112 -11.18 4.68 -1.75
N GLY A 113 -10.87 5.78 -2.43
CA GLY A 113 -11.82 6.87 -2.55
C GLY A 113 -11.63 8.05 -1.61
N PHE A 114 -10.61 8.06 -0.78
CA PHE A 114 -10.43 9.13 0.22
C PHE A 114 -9.23 10.02 -0.10
N GLY A 115 -8.80 10.06 -1.37
CA GLY A 115 -7.66 10.88 -1.75
C GLY A 115 -6.40 10.45 -1.01
N ALA A 116 -5.52 11.39 -0.72
CA ALA A 116 -4.27 11.11 -0.03
C ALA A 116 -4.49 10.48 1.35
N PHE A 117 -5.61 10.75 1.99
CA PHE A 117 -5.93 10.17 3.29
C PHE A 117 -6.03 8.65 3.24
N SER A 118 -6.26 8.08 2.06
CA SER A 118 -6.29 6.63 1.89
C SER A 118 -4.98 5.97 2.33
N TYR A 119 -3.84 6.62 2.10
CA TYR A 119 -2.55 6.10 2.58
C TYR A 119 -2.50 6.05 4.10
N GLU A 120 -2.98 7.10 4.76
CA GLU A 120 -2.96 7.15 6.22
C GLU A 120 -3.84 6.03 6.78
N LEU A 121 -5.02 5.84 6.20
CA LEU A 121 -5.91 4.76 6.61
C LEU A 121 -5.25 3.39 6.40
N GLY A 122 -4.53 3.22 5.29
CA GLY A 122 -3.82 1.97 5.00
C GLY A 122 -2.74 1.68 6.02
N VAL A 123 -1.94 2.69 6.36
CA VAL A 123 -0.89 2.54 7.36
C VAL A 123 -1.49 2.17 8.72
N ARG A 124 -2.56 2.86 9.12
CA ARG A 124 -3.24 2.53 10.39
C ARG A 124 -3.80 1.12 10.38
N ALA A 125 -4.35 0.69 9.24
CA ALA A 125 -4.92 -0.64 9.11
C ALA A 125 -3.86 -1.73 9.28
N VAL A 126 -2.68 -1.60 8.66
CA VAL A 126 -1.65 -2.63 8.80
C VAL A 126 -1.05 -2.62 10.20
N ILE A 127 -0.91 -1.45 10.81
CA ILE A 127 -0.41 -1.37 12.20
C ILE A 127 -1.36 -2.12 13.14
N ASP A 128 -2.65 -1.85 13.01
CA ASP A 128 -3.67 -2.53 13.81
C ASP A 128 -3.63 -4.04 13.61
N HIS A 129 -3.54 -4.46 12.34
CA HIS A 129 -3.51 -5.89 12.02
C HIS A 129 -2.29 -6.59 12.62
N VAL A 130 -1.11 -6.00 12.47
CA VAL A 130 0.13 -6.59 12.98
C VAL A 130 0.10 -6.67 14.51
N ARG A 131 -0.38 -5.63 15.17
CA ARG A 131 -0.50 -5.61 16.63
C ARG A 131 -1.44 -6.68 17.16
N LYS A 132 -2.59 -6.84 16.48
CA LYS A 132 -3.54 -7.89 16.87
C LYS A 132 -3.00 -9.28 16.66
N ALA A 133 -2.27 -9.49 15.58
CA ALA A 133 -1.66 -10.79 15.32
C ALA A 133 -0.61 -11.12 16.39
N SER A 134 0.18 -10.13 16.80
CA SER A 134 1.16 -10.31 17.85
C SER A 134 0.50 -10.66 19.18
N ASP A 135 -0.59 -9.98 19.53
CA ASP A 135 -1.31 -10.22 20.78
C ASP A 135 -1.96 -11.59 20.83
N LYS A 136 -2.24 -12.20 19.68
CA LYS A 136 -2.89 -13.50 19.63
C LYS A 136 -1.91 -14.66 19.60
N GLN A 137 -0.60 -14.41 19.50
CA GLN A 137 0.36 -15.49 19.46
C GLN A 137 0.52 -16.10 20.84
N PRO A 138 0.51 -17.41 20.94
CA PRO A 138 0.71 -18.06 22.23
C PRO A 138 2.15 -17.81 22.69
N GLU A 139 2.32 -17.65 23.95
CA GLU A 139 3.64 -17.46 24.52
C GLU A 139 4.43 -18.75 24.56
#